data_cfd8d1dabf1eaa7012b4e4ec29ef6ed6
#
_entry.id   cfd8d1dabf1eaa7012b4e4ec29ef6ed6
#
_cell.length_a   1.000
_cell.length_b   1.000
_cell.length_c   1.000
_cell.angle_alpha   90.00
_cell.angle_beta   90.00
_cell.angle_gamma   90.00
#
_symmetry.space_group_name_H-M   'P 1'
#
loop_
_entity.id
_entity.type
_entity.pdbx_description
1 polymer ?
#
loop_
_entity_poly.entity_id
_entity_poly.type
_entity_poly.pdbx_seq_one_letter_code
_entity_poly.pdbx_strand_id
1 'polypeptide(L)'
;MLKINKRFLIALLTFTLPFGCVGCSDGGSATYDQISGAEAKALMDSESGYIILDAREQDEYDEGHIPGAILIPYGEIADRAEKELPDKDQLILVYCRSGRRSKIAAEELVKFGYTNVKEFGGIIDWEYEIVK
;
A
#
# COMPACT_ATOMS: atom_id res chain seq x y z
N MET A 1 -3.08 7.11 79.20
CA MET A 1 -1.76 6.62 78.82
C MET A 1 -1.94 5.31 78.06
N LEU A 2 -1.99 5.32 76.81
CA LEU A 2 -1.88 4.07 76.03
C LEU A 2 -1.19 4.39 74.71
N LYS A 3 0.06 3.92 74.63
CA LYS A 3 0.83 3.97 73.42
C LYS A 3 0.45 2.77 72.55
N ILE A 4 -0.18 2.99 71.41
CA ILE A 4 -0.39 1.94 70.41
C ILE A 4 0.51 2.26 69.24
N ASN A 5 1.62 1.58 69.22
CA ASN A 5 2.44 1.46 68.02
C ASN A 5 1.77 0.48 67.07
N LYS A 6 1.16 0.96 66.03
CA LYS A 6 0.82 0.12 64.88
C LYS A 6 1.84 0.38 63.80
N ARG A 7 2.81 -0.48 63.72
CA ARG A 7 3.65 -0.62 62.57
C ARG A 7 2.79 -1.13 61.43
N PHE A 8 2.38 -0.23 60.58
CA PHE A 8 1.85 -0.63 59.28
C PHE A 8 2.99 -1.18 58.44
N LEU A 9 2.99 -2.47 58.30
CA LEU A 9 3.83 -3.18 57.35
C LEU A 9 3.19 -2.98 55.98
N ILE A 10 3.69 -2.00 55.23
CA ILE A 10 3.33 -1.86 53.82
C ILE A 10 4.11 -2.94 53.08
N ALA A 11 3.44 -4.03 52.78
CA ALA A 11 3.95 -5.02 51.84
C ALA A 11 3.96 -4.35 50.47
N LEU A 12 5.14 -3.94 50.02
CA LEU A 12 5.37 -3.48 48.69
C LEU A 12 5.28 -4.70 47.76
N LEU A 13 4.08 -4.92 47.21
CA LEU A 13 3.88 -5.91 46.19
C LEU A 13 4.50 -5.37 44.90
N THR A 14 5.75 -5.70 44.67
CA THR A 14 6.39 -5.46 43.39
C THR A 14 5.75 -6.40 42.38
N PHE A 15 4.79 -5.87 41.67
CA PHE A 15 4.23 -6.52 40.50
C PHE A 15 5.25 -6.38 39.38
N THR A 16 6.15 -7.33 39.28
CA THR A 16 7.01 -7.48 38.13
C THR A 16 6.15 -8.03 36.99
N LEU A 17 5.67 -7.14 36.15
CA LEU A 17 5.16 -7.50 34.84
C LEU A 17 6.31 -8.11 34.03
N PRO A 18 6.17 -9.35 33.56
CA PRO A 18 7.09 -9.80 32.53
C PRO A 18 6.85 -8.96 31.30
N PHE A 19 7.79 -8.09 31.00
CA PHE A 19 7.87 -7.45 29.70
C PHE A 19 8.22 -8.56 28.71
N GLY A 20 7.18 -9.25 28.26
CA GLY A 20 7.31 -10.13 27.12
C GLY A 20 7.65 -9.27 25.93
N CYS A 21 8.93 -9.21 25.58
CA CYS A 21 9.34 -8.86 24.24
C CYS A 21 8.73 -9.90 23.33
N VAL A 22 7.51 -9.63 22.87
CA VAL A 22 7.04 -10.23 21.64
C VAL A 22 7.86 -9.56 20.55
N GLY A 23 9.01 -10.15 20.29
CA GLY A 23 9.75 -9.85 19.09
C GLY A 23 8.90 -10.31 17.92
N CYS A 24 8.01 -9.46 17.45
CA CYS A 24 7.50 -9.50 16.11
C CYS A 24 8.66 -9.13 15.20
N SER A 25 9.53 -10.08 14.93
CA SER A 25 10.28 -10.08 13.71
C SER A 25 9.31 -10.53 12.63
N ASP A 26 8.28 -9.73 12.39
CA ASP A 26 7.71 -9.66 11.07
C ASP A 26 8.82 -9.11 10.18
N GLY A 27 9.51 -10.00 9.52
CA GLY A 27 10.01 -9.74 8.22
C GLY A 27 8.76 -9.43 7.41
N GLY A 28 8.22 -8.23 7.56
CA GLY A 28 7.09 -7.75 6.82
C GLY A 28 7.47 -7.84 5.36
N SER A 29 7.03 -8.90 4.69
CA SER A 29 6.89 -8.89 3.26
C SER A 29 6.05 -7.67 2.99
N ALA A 30 6.68 -6.61 2.48
CA ALA A 30 5.97 -5.44 2.04
C ALA A 30 4.89 -5.95 1.08
N THR A 31 3.66 -5.55 1.32
CA THR A 31 2.49 -6.02 0.59
C THR A 31 1.80 -4.84 -0.07
N TYR A 32 1.12 -5.09 -1.15
CA TYR A 32 0.19 -4.14 -1.73
C TYR A 32 -1.24 -4.51 -1.35
N ASP A 33 -2.13 -3.55 -1.37
CA ASP A 33 -3.55 -3.78 -1.17
C ASP A 33 -4.24 -4.10 -2.50
N GLN A 34 -5.22 -5.00 -2.46
CA GLN A 34 -6.14 -5.22 -3.57
C GLN A 34 -7.46 -4.52 -3.24
N ILE A 35 -7.89 -3.65 -4.13
CA ILE A 35 -9.13 -2.89 -4.02
C ILE A 35 -9.98 -3.04 -5.29
N SER A 36 -11.24 -2.69 -5.21
CA SER A 36 -12.12 -2.64 -6.39
C SER A 36 -11.89 -1.39 -7.23
N GLY A 37 -12.35 -1.42 -8.48
CA GLY A 37 -12.37 -0.23 -9.34
C GLY A 37 -13.17 0.93 -8.73
N ALA A 38 -14.27 0.63 -8.04
CA ALA A 38 -15.07 1.64 -7.35
C ALA A 38 -14.32 2.28 -6.15
N GLU A 39 -13.58 1.49 -5.38
CA GLU A 39 -12.72 2.00 -4.32
C GLU A 39 -11.58 2.84 -4.87
N ALA A 40 -10.97 2.41 -5.96
CA ALA A 40 -9.95 3.19 -6.65
C ALA A 40 -10.51 4.53 -7.14
N LYS A 41 -11.68 4.53 -7.75
CA LYS A 41 -12.37 5.77 -8.18
C LYS A 41 -12.66 6.71 -7.02
N ALA A 42 -13.11 6.17 -5.89
CA ALA A 42 -13.36 6.96 -4.68
C ALA A 42 -12.07 7.62 -4.15
N LEU A 43 -10.95 6.91 -4.18
CA LEU A 43 -9.64 7.47 -3.82
C LEU A 43 -9.20 8.56 -4.79
N MET A 44 -9.39 8.37 -6.10
CA MET A 44 -9.11 9.39 -7.12
C MET A 44 -9.93 10.66 -6.90
N ASP A 45 -11.16 10.54 -6.42
CA ASP A 45 -12.06 11.68 -6.17
C ASP A 45 -11.77 12.40 -4.85
N SER A 46 -11.23 11.71 -3.85
CA SER A 46 -11.01 12.23 -2.49
C SER A 46 -9.57 12.62 -2.19
N GLU A 47 -8.60 12.01 -2.86
CA GLU A 47 -7.16 12.20 -2.61
C GLU A 47 -6.53 13.11 -3.67
N SER A 48 -5.38 13.65 -3.34
CA SER A 48 -4.51 14.38 -4.27
C SER A 48 -3.11 13.79 -4.25
N GLY A 49 -2.33 14.07 -5.29
CA GLY A 49 -0.94 13.61 -5.36
C GLY A 49 -0.77 12.11 -5.57
N TYR A 50 -1.80 11.41 -5.97
CA TYR A 50 -1.73 9.99 -6.35
C TYR A 50 -1.23 9.82 -7.78
N ILE A 51 -0.73 8.63 -8.08
CA ILE A 51 -0.41 8.17 -9.43
C ILE A 51 -1.40 7.08 -9.84
N ILE A 52 -1.89 7.15 -11.06
CA ILE A 52 -2.57 6.03 -11.72
C ILE A 52 -1.56 5.40 -12.65
N LEU A 53 -1.24 4.12 -12.43
CA LEU A 53 -0.25 3.38 -13.18
C LEU A 53 -0.91 2.32 -14.05
N ASP A 54 -0.77 2.47 -15.36
CA ASP A 54 -1.14 1.47 -16.34
C ASP A 54 0.04 0.52 -16.58
N ALA A 55 -0.12 -0.75 -16.24
CA ALA A 55 0.91 -1.77 -16.36
C ALA A 55 0.82 -2.58 -17.66
N ARG A 56 0.01 -2.12 -18.62
CA ARG A 56 -0.17 -2.74 -19.92
C ARG A 56 0.94 -2.37 -20.90
N GLU A 57 0.77 -2.71 -22.17
CA GLU A 57 1.68 -2.33 -23.25
C GLU A 57 1.26 -1.02 -23.93
N GLN A 58 2.17 -0.44 -24.69
CA GLN A 58 1.96 0.86 -25.33
C GLN A 58 0.74 0.87 -26.28
N ASP A 59 0.56 -0.17 -27.08
CA ASP A 59 -0.56 -0.29 -28.00
C ASP A 59 -1.92 -0.33 -27.28
N GLU A 60 -2.00 -1.03 -26.17
CA GLU A 60 -3.20 -1.08 -25.32
C GLU A 60 -3.50 0.30 -24.70
N TYR A 61 -2.46 1.00 -24.23
CA TYR A 61 -2.58 2.34 -23.68
C TYR A 61 -3.10 3.34 -24.74
N ASP A 62 -2.57 3.26 -25.94
CA ASP A 62 -2.96 4.14 -27.05
C ASP A 62 -4.41 3.90 -27.52
N GLU A 63 -4.90 2.66 -27.40
CA GLU A 63 -6.31 2.34 -27.71
C GLU A 63 -7.31 2.91 -26.69
N GLY A 64 -6.87 3.15 -25.47
CA GLY A 64 -7.66 3.74 -24.40
C GLY A 64 -7.09 3.44 -23.02
N HIS A 65 -7.09 4.45 -22.15
CA HIS A 65 -6.59 4.35 -20.79
C HIS A 65 -7.41 5.21 -19.82
N ILE A 66 -7.24 4.97 -18.54
CA ILE A 66 -7.89 5.78 -17.51
C ILE A 66 -7.30 7.20 -17.55
N PRO A 67 -8.13 8.25 -17.48
CA PRO A 67 -7.64 9.63 -17.53
C PRO A 67 -6.56 9.91 -16.49
N GLY A 68 -5.45 10.49 -16.92
CA GLY A 68 -4.31 10.79 -16.07
C GLY A 68 -3.36 9.63 -15.78
N ALA A 69 -3.65 8.43 -16.29
CA ALA A 69 -2.76 7.28 -16.11
C ALA A 69 -1.43 7.48 -16.84
N ILE A 70 -0.35 7.10 -16.18
CA ILE A 70 0.96 6.95 -16.80
C ILE A 70 1.21 5.48 -17.14
N LEU A 71 1.99 5.25 -18.18
CA LEU A 71 2.31 3.91 -18.65
C LEU A 71 3.71 3.50 -18.18
N ILE A 72 3.78 2.42 -17.43
CA ILE A 72 5.01 1.64 -17.24
C ILE A 72 4.62 0.17 -17.39
N PRO A 73 4.94 -0.48 -18.51
CA PRO A 73 4.64 -1.89 -18.69
C PRO A 73 5.18 -2.74 -17.54
N TYR A 74 4.43 -3.75 -17.14
CA TYR A 74 4.77 -4.54 -15.94
C TYR A 74 6.17 -5.17 -15.98
N GLY A 75 6.69 -5.46 -17.16
CA GLY A 75 8.06 -5.96 -17.33
C GLY A 75 9.16 -4.91 -17.25
N GLU A 76 8.81 -3.63 -17.19
CA GLU A 76 9.74 -2.50 -17.15
C GLU A 76 9.76 -1.76 -15.80
N ILE A 77 9.02 -2.23 -14.81
CA ILE A 77 8.95 -1.60 -13.47
C ILE A 77 10.34 -1.50 -12.84
N ALA A 78 11.12 -2.56 -12.89
CA ALA A 78 12.46 -2.59 -12.30
C ALA A 78 13.41 -1.52 -12.90
N ASP A 79 13.28 -1.24 -14.18
CA ASP A 79 14.15 -0.32 -14.91
C ASP A 79 13.69 1.14 -14.84
N ARG A 80 12.39 1.38 -14.66
CA ARG A 80 11.79 2.70 -14.87
C ARG A 80 11.18 3.34 -13.63
N ALA A 81 10.68 2.52 -12.69
CA ALA A 81 9.87 3.03 -11.58
C ALA A 81 10.61 4.07 -10.72
N GLU A 82 11.85 3.82 -10.33
CA GLU A 82 12.58 4.75 -9.45
C GLU A 82 12.86 6.11 -10.10
N LYS A 83 12.96 6.15 -11.43
CA LYS A 83 13.13 7.41 -12.18
C LYS A 83 11.83 8.18 -12.36
N GLU A 84 10.76 7.45 -12.69
CA GLU A 84 9.47 8.03 -13.06
C GLU A 84 8.55 8.23 -11.86
N LEU A 85 8.77 7.49 -10.78
CA LEU A 85 8.05 7.53 -9.53
C LEU A 85 9.01 7.72 -8.34
N PRO A 86 9.59 8.91 -8.19
CA PRO A 86 10.64 9.13 -7.18
C PRO A 86 10.14 9.13 -5.74
N ASP A 87 8.87 9.43 -5.50
CA ASP A 87 8.26 9.40 -4.17
C ASP A 87 7.73 7.99 -3.86
N LYS A 88 8.45 7.25 -3.04
CA LYS A 88 8.10 5.87 -2.68
C LYS A 88 6.95 5.75 -1.68
N ASP A 89 6.53 6.82 -1.07
CA ASP A 89 5.40 6.86 -0.13
C ASP A 89 4.11 7.39 -0.77
N GLN A 90 4.18 7.80 -2.01
CA GLN A 90 3.05 8.28 -2.80
C GLN A 90 2.05 7.15 -3.04
N LEU A 91 0.75 7.47 -2.99
CA LEU A 91 -0.29 6.53 -3.37
C LEU A 91 -0.18 6.20 -4.87
N ILE A 92 -0.01 4.92 -5.18
CA ILE A 92 0.05 4.39 -6.55
C ILE A 92 -1.12 3.43 -6.74
N LEU A 93 -1.99 3.77 -7.68
CA LEU A 93 -3.15 2.97 -8.08
C LEU A 93 -2.79 2.25 -9.38
N VAL A 94 -2.64 0.93 -9.32
CA VAL A 94 -2.12 0.12 -10.42
C VAL A 94 -3.23 -0.70 -11.04
N TYR A 95 -3.31 -0.69 -12.37
CA TYR A 95 -4.22 -1.53 -13.12
C TYR A 95 -3.56 -2.11 -14.37
N CYS A 96 -4.19 -3.11 -14.97
CA CYS A 96 -3.84 -3.60 -16.29
C CYS A 96 -5.12 -3.89 -17.11
N ARG A 97 -5.14 -4.92 -17.92
CA ARG A 97 -6.35 -5.30 -18.66
C ARG A 97 -7.33 -6.08 -17.78
N SER A 98 -6.86 -7.13 -17.10
CA SER A 98 -7.67 -8.09 -16.33
C SER A 98 -7.20 -8.35 -14.89
N GLY A 99 -6.09 -7.74 -14.47
CA GLY A 99 -5.56 -7.82 -13.11
C GLY A 99 -4.29 -8.67 -12.93
N ARG A 100 -3.90 -9.52 -13.88
CA ARG A 100 -2.70 -10.36 -13.73
C ARG A 100 -1.40 -9.57 -13.76
N ARG A 101 -1.22 -8.73 -14.76
CA ARG A 101 0.01 -7.92 -14.94
C ARG A 101 0.13 -6.83 -13.88
N SER A 102 -0.98 -6.25 -13.45
CA SER A 102 -0.99 -5.24 -12.41
C SER A 102 -0.57 -5.79 -11.04
N LYS A 103 -0.88 -7.04 -10.74
CA LYS A 103 -0.39 -7.71 -9.53
C LYS A 103 1.12 -7.93 -9.58
N ILE A 104 1.66 -8.34 -10.73
CA ILE A 104 3.10 -8.46 -10.93
C ILE A 104 3.78 -7.10 -10.77
N ALA A 105 3.24 -6.06 -11.38
CA ALA A 105 3.75 -4.69 -11.24
C ALA A 105 3.71 -4.19 -9.79
N ALA A 106 2.62 -4.45 -9.08
CA ALA A 106 2.49 -4.08 -7.67
C ALA A 106 3.51 -4.80 -6.79
N GLU A 107 3.74 -6.09 -7.00
CA GLU A 107 4.77 -6.86 -6.30
C GLU A 107 6.18 -6.30 -6.56
N GLU A 108 6.49 -5.93 -7.80
CA GLU A 108 7.78 -5.32 -8.13
C GLU A 108 7.94 -3.95 -7.45
N LEU A 109 6.94 -3.10 -7.49
CA LEU A 109 6.97 -1.81 -6.78
C LEU A 109 7.27 -1.98 -5.30
N VAL A 110 6.61 -2.91 -4.65
CA VAL A 110 6.81 -3.22 -3.24
C VAL A 110 8.24 -3.68 -2.97
N LYS A 111 8.83 -4.53 -3.82
CA LYS A 111 10.23 -4.94 -3.72
C LYS A 111 11.21 -3.76 -3.81
N PHE A 112 10.87 -2.72 -4.57
CA PHE A 112 11.65 -1.49 -4.69
C PHE A 112 11.39 -0.47 -3.57
N GLY A 113 10.59 -0.84 -2.55
CA GLY A 113 10.37 -0.02 -1.36
C GLY A 113 9.21 0.95 -1.45
N TYR A 114 8.32 0.80 -2.43
CA TYR A 114 7.08 1.58 -2.50
C TYR A 114 6.11 1.10 -1.42
N THR A 115 5.62 2.02 -0.60
CA THR A 115 4.91 1.72 0.65
C THR A 115 3.40 1.85 0.55
N ASN A 116 2.88 2.44 -0.53
CA ASN A 116 1.47 2.77 -0.64
C ASN A 116 0.91 2.40 -2.02
N VAL A 117 0.94 1.10 -2.30
CA VAL A 117 0.54 0.53 -3.59
C VAL A 117 -0.81 -0.17 -3.45
N LYS A 118 -1.76 0.18 -4.31
CA LYS A 118 -3.08 -0.44 -4.39
C LYS A 118 -3.35 -0.91 -5.82
N GLU A 119 -3.63 -2.18 -5.96
CA GLU A 119 -3.95 -2.81 -7.24
C GLU A 119 -5.47 -2.94 -7.37
N PHE A 120 -6.05 -2.51 -8.49
CA PHE A 120 -7.50 -2.50 -8.64
C PHE A 120 -8.04 -3.24 -9.87
N GLY A 121 -7.31 -4.23 -10.34
CA GLY A 121 -7.78 -5.14 -11.38
C GLY A 121 -7.53 -4.64 -12.79
N GLY A 122 -8.54 -4.65 -13.60
CA GLY A 122 -8.41 -4.41 -15.03
C GLY A 122 -9.38 -3.41 -15.62
N ILE A 123 -8.94 -2.79 -16.71
CA ILE A 123 -9.74 -1.82 -17.46
C ILE A 123 -11.01 -2.43 -18.06
N ILE A 124 -11.04 -3.75 -18.26
CA ILE A 124 -12.25 -4.44 -18.74
C ILE A 124 -13.42 -4.35 -17.77
N ASP A 125 -13.13 -4.19 -16.47
CA ASP A 125 -14.13 -4.03 -15.41
C ASP A 125 -14.30 -2.57 -14.96
N TRP A 126 -13.61 -1.65 -15.61
CA TRP A 126 -13.67 -0.23 -15.30
C TRP A 126 -14.93 0.41 -15.90
N GLU A 127 -15.80 0.92 -15.03
CA GLU A 127 -17.12 1.45 -15.41
C GLU A 127 -17.14 2.98 -15.63
N TYR A 128 -15.99 3.62 -15.54
CA TYR A 128 -15.87 5.07 -15.62
C TYR A 128 -15.18 5.52 -16.91
N GLU A 129 -14.83 6.79 -17.00
CA GLU A 129 -14.27 7.40 -18.19
C GLU A 129 -12.95 6.76 -18.63
N ILE A 130 -12.78 6.66 -19.95
CA ILE A 130 -11.56 6.26 -20.64
C ILE A 130 -11.25 7.32 -21.70
N VAL A 131 -9.97 7.64 -21.86
CA VAL A 131 -9.47 8.57 -22.88
C VAL A 131 -8.47 7.86 -23.80
N LYS A 132 -8.20 8.48 -24.97
CA LYS A 132 -7.18 8.03 -25.94
C LYS A 132 -6.06 9.03 -26.04
#